data_0f9288de9edb332c4f08ac32b601f2e1
#
_entry.id   0f9288de9edb332c4f08ac32b601f2e1
#
_cell.length_a   1.000
_cell.length_b   1.000
_cell.length_c   1.000
_cell.angle_alpha   90.00
_cell.angle_beta   90.00
_cell.angle_gamma   90.00
#
_symmetry.space_group_name_H-M   'P 1'
#
loop_
_entity.id
_entity.type
_entity.pdbx_description
1 polymer ?
#
loop_
_entity_poly.entity_id
_entity_poly.type
_entity_poly.pdbx_seq_one_letter_code
_entity_poly.pdbx_strand_id
1 'polypeptide(L)'
;MRSGLFLSNQGGKQIVESSCQSQTHSKTVAQFHQHLSDLTDPLNRRYQDPQRVAVFSLLKSLKGQAVPGELLTLDQDGLADVVATFFDTIESRQQPVLVKCLPLVEQHVSLLMCAVDDAPYLFDSLLVYLTRQHLDWQEILHLRLNVERDQGKIIRLNDADLSAADETFIVVQVAQVEGCNDLEQEVRAVFEEVHAFADDTPALMQRCDTLEPLAASS
;
A
#
# COMPACT_ATOMS: atom_id res chain seq x y z
N MET A 1 47.38 -5.17 -43.14
CA MET A 1 46.69 -5.48 -41.87
C MET A 1 46.08 -4.17 -41.34
N ARG A 2 44.81 -3.96 -41.56
CA ARG A 2 44.06 -2.81 -41.04
C ARG A 2 42.87 -3.37 -40.26
N SER A 3 42.93 -3.17 -38.95
CA SER A 3 41.81 -3.52 -38.03
C SER A 3 40.78 -2.40 -38.08
N GLY A 4 39.58 -2.69 -38.56
CA GLY A 4 38.44 -1.77 -38.50
C GLY A 4 37.72 -1.89 -37.15
N LEU A 5 37.63 -0.78 -36.44
CA LEU A 5 36.74 -0.63 -35.27
C LEU A 5 35.29 -0.52 -35.75
N PHE A 6 34.45 -1.47 -35.33
CA PHE A 6 33.00 -1.32 -35.40
C PHE A 6 32.53 -0.64 -34.10
N LEU A 7 32.14 0.61 -34.19
CA LEU A 7 31.36 1.31 -33.15
C LEU A 7 29.90 0.94 -33.33
N SER A 8 29.37 0.10 -32.45
CA SER A 8 27.95 -0.20 -32.38
C SER A 8 27.19 0.95 -31.71
N ASN A 9 26.30 1.53 -32.47
CA ASN A 9 25.38 2.59 -32.05
C ASN A 9 24.27 1.98 -31.17
N GLN A 10 24.50 1.90 -29.84
CA GLN A 10 23.53 1.39 -28.85
C GLN A 10 22.72 2.52 -28.18
N GLY A 11 22.95 3.79 -28.49
CA GLY A 11 22.37 4.93 -27.78
C GLY A 11 20.90 5.26 -28.14
N GLY A 12 20.41 4.82 -29.30
CA GLY A 12 19.08 5.22 -29.80
C GLY A 12 17.89 4.39 -29.23
N LYS A 13 18.12 3.15 -28.88
CA LYS A 13 17.03 2.26 -28.40
C LYS A 13 16.62 2.54 -26.96
N GLN A 14 17.55 2.82 -26.05
CA GLN A 14 17.23 3.08 -24.65
C GLN A 14 16.43 4.37 -24.42
N ILE A 15 16.67 5.41 -25.22
CA ILE A 15 15.95 6.69 -25.09
C ILE A 15 14.49 6.56 -25.57
N VAL A 16 14.25 5.74 -26.59
CA VAL A 16 12.90 5.54 -27.14
C VAL A 16 12.06 4.65 -26.20
N GLU A 17 12.63 3.62 -25.59
CA GLU A 17 11.94 2.77 -24.63
C GLU A 17 11.60 3.53 -23.33
N SER A 18 12.51 4.34 -22.80
CA SER A 18 12.27 5.18 -21.63
C SER A 18 11.17 6.23 -21.86
N SER A 19 11.12 6.85 -23.03
CA SER A 19 10.07 7.84 -23.36
C SER A 19 8.70 7.19 -23.61
N CYS A 20 8.67 5.97 -24.14
CA CYS A 20 7.43 5.22 -24.34
C CYS A 20 6.84 4.74 -23.00
N GLN A 21 7.66 4.22 -22.10
CA GLN A 21 7.23 3.81 -20.75
C GLN A 21 6.70 4.99 -19.92
N SER A 22 7.36 6.14 -19.96
CA SER A 22 6.90 7.34 -19.25
C SER A 22 5.58 7.89 -19.78
N GLN A 23 5.34 7.83 -21.09
CA GLN A 23 4.08 8.27 -21.69
C GLN A 23 2.92 7.30 -21.39
N THR A 24 3.19 6.00 -21.36
CA THR A 24 2.19 4.97 -21.00
C THR A 24 1.80 5.12 -19.55
N HIS A 25 2.76 5.25 -18.64
CA HIS A 25 2.53 5.46 -17.22
C HIS A 25 1.70 6.73 -16.94
N SER A 26 2.04 7.85 -17.58
CA SER A 26 1.30 9.11 -17.42
C SER A 26 -0.16 9.02 -17.90
N LYS A 27 -0.44 8.28 -18.98
CA LYS A 27 -1.81 8.04 -19.45
C LYS A 27 -2.59 7.17 -18.46
N THR A 28 -1.99 6.12 -17.92
CA THR A 28 -2.59 5.23 -16.95
C THR A 28 -2.99 5.97 -15.67
N VAL A 29 -2.10 6.83 -15.16
CA VAL A 29 -2.38 7.68 -13.99
C VAL A 29 -3.53 8.66 -14.25
N ALA A 30 -3.57 9.31 -15.42
CA ALA A 30 -4.64 10.24 -15.77
C ALA A 30 -6.01 9.53 -15.90
N GLN A 31 -6.05 8.34 -16.48
CA GLN A 31 -7.25 7.52 -16.55
C GLN A 31 -7.75 7.13 -15.16
N PHE A 32 -6.86 6.72 -14.28
CA PHE A 32 -7.23 6.38 -12.90
C PHE A 32 -7.80 7.58 -12.13
N HIS A 33 -7.18 8.74 -12.25
CA HIS A 33 -7.72 9.96 -11.64
C HIS A 33 -9.13 10.29 -12.13
N GLN A 34 -9.41 10.04 -13.41
CA GLN A 34 -10.75 10.21 -13.97
C GLN A 34 -11.71 9.18 -13.36
N HIS A 35 -11.35 7.90 -13.32
CA HIS A 35 -12.16 6.84 -12.70
C HIS A 35 -12.44 7.14 -11.23
N LEU A 36 -11.45 7.57 -10.43
CA LEU A 36 -11.68 7.99 -9.05
C LEU A 36 -12.66 9.18 -8.94
N SER A 37 -12.63 10.10 -9.89
CA SER A 37 -13.57 11.22 -9.90
C SER A 37 -15.00 10.77 -10.20
N ASP A 38 -15.16 9.74 -11.01
CA ASP A 38 -16.45 9.17 -11.39
C ASP A 38 -17.08 8.35 -10.23
N LEU A 39 -16.29 7.98 -9.18
CA LEU A 39 -16.81 7.28 -8.01
C LEU A 39 -17.65 8.14 -7.06
N THR A 40 -17.70 9.46 -7.29
CA THR A 40 -18.42 10.38 -6.40
C THR A 40 -19.88 9.97 -6.22
N ASP A 41 -20.59 9.67 -7.28
CA ASP A 41 -22.02 9.33 -7.23
C ASP A 41 -22.30 7.96 -6.58
N PRO A 42 -21.60 6.86 -6.93
CA PRO A 42 -21.75 5.58 -6.25
C PRO A 42 -21.50 5.67 -4.75
N LEU A 43 -20.42 6.33 -4.34
CA LEU A 43 -20.05 6.43 -2.93
C LEU A 43 -20.99 7.38 -2.14
N ASN A 44 -21.51 8.44 -2.75
CA ASN A 44 -22.55 9.29 -2.14
C ASN A 44 -23.84 8.53 -1.85
N ARG A 45 -24.17 7.53 -2.66
CA ARG A 45 -25.35 6.68 -2.42
C ARG A 45 -25.13 5.69 -1.28
N ARG A 46 -23.86 5.28 -1.06
CA ARG A 46 -23.51 4.25 -0.08
C ARG A 46 -23.25 4.82 1.32
N TYR A 47 -22.63 6.02 1.40
CA TYR A 47 -22.22 6.62 2.66
C TYR A 47 -22.95 7.91 2.98
N GLN A 48 -23.23 8.11 4.27
CA GLN A 48 -23.74 9.37 4.83
C GLN A 48 -22.64 10.02 5.70
N ASP A 49 -22.81 11.31 6.05
CA ASP A 49 -21.89 11.95 6.97
C ASP A 49 -21.94 11.28 8.36
N PRO A 50 -20.79 11.10 9.04
CA PRO A 50 -19.45 11.59 8.70
C PRO A 50 -18.64 10.66 7.75
N GLN A 51 -19.02 9.39 7.55
CA GLN A 51 -18.25 8.43 6.75
C GLN A 51 -18.05 8.90 5.30
N ARG A 52 -19.02 9.61 4.74
CA ARG A 52 -18.90 10.18 3.40
C ARG A 52 -17.71 11.14 3.30
N VAL A 53 -17.52 12.01 4.29
CA VAL A 53 -16.36 12.91 4.33
C VAL A 53 -15.06 12.13 4.41
N ALA A 54 -15.02 11.07 5.23
CA ALA A 54 -13.83 10.22 5.38
C ALA A 54 -13.49 9.46 4.11
N VAL A 55 -14.45 8.82 3.43
CA VAL A 55 -14.20 8.10 2.18
C VAL A 55 -13.72 9.02 1.06
N PHE A 56 -14.23 10.27 0.99
CA PHE A 56 -13.72 11.23 0.02
C PHE A 56 -12.32 11.74 0.36
N SER A 57 -11.97 11.84 1.63
CA SER A 57 -10.59 12.13 2.04
C SER A 57 -9.66 10.99 1.62
N LEU A 58 -10.07 9.72 1.80
CA LEU A 58 -9.33 8.57 1.29
C LEU A 58 -9.15 8.62 -0.23
N LEU A 59 -10.22 8.89 -1.00
CA LEU A 59 -10.12 9.03 -2.46
C LEU A 59 -9.14 10.13 -2.88
N LYS A 60 -9.07 11.21 -2.13
CA LYS A 60 -8.12 12.30 -2.40
C LYS A 60 -6.67 11.83 -2.19
N SER A 61 -6.41 11.09 -1.11
CA SER A 61 -5.08 10.52 -0.85
C SER A 61 -4.69 9.47 -1.90
N LEU A 62 -5.66 8.68 -2.41
CA LEU A 62 -5.43 7.73 -3.51
C LEU A 62 -4.99 8.39 -4.82
N LYS A 63 -5.40 9.61 -5.09
CA LYS A 63 -5.05 10.32 -6.35
C LYS A 63 -3.56 10.54 -6.57
N GLY A 64 -2.75 10.46 -5.52
CA GLY A 64 -1.30 10.61 -5.60
C GLY A 64 -0.53 9.30 -5.84
N GLN A 65 -1.21 8.16 -5.86
CA GLN A 65 -0.59 6.84 -5.89
C GLN A 65 -0.51 6.25 -7.31
N ALA A 66 0.47 5.37 -7.52
CA ALA A 66 0.53 4.53 -8.72
C ALA A 66 -0.56 3.44 -8.61
N VAL A 67 -1.15 3.07 -9.75
CA VAL A 67 -2.25 2.11 -9.78
C VAL A 67 -1.97 1.00 -10.75
N PRO A 68 -2.21 -0.26 -10.36
CA PRO A 68 -2.11 -1.41 -11.25
C PRO A 68 -3.13 -1.32 -12.38
N GLY A 69 -2.70 -1.82 -13.54
CA GLY A 69 -3.53 -1.84 -14.75
C GLY A 69 -4.83 -2.64 -14.57
N GLU A 70 -4.82 -3.66 -13.69
CA GLU A 70 -5.96 -4.54 -13.45
C GLU A 70 -7.15 -3.82 -12.79
N LEU A 71 -6.89 -2.86 -11.89
CA LEU A 71 -7.97 -2.04 -11.32
C LEU A 71 -8.61 -1.12 -12.37
N LEU A 72 -7.88 -0.78 -13.42
CA LEU A 72 -8.42 0.00 -14.54
C LEU A 72 -9.32 -0.82 -15.46
N THR A 73 -9.33 -2.14 -15.33
CA THR A 73 -10.25 -3.02 -16.09
C THR A 73 -11.61 -3.14 -15.44
N LEU A 74 -11.73 -2.74 -14.15
CA LEU A 74 -13.02 -2.70 -13.46
C LEU A 74 -13.90 -1.59 -14.02
N ASP A 75 -15.17 -1.85 -14.14
CA ASP A 75 -16.14 -0.80 -14.38
C ASP A 75 -16.30 0.10 -13.15
N GLN A 76 -17.10 1.16 -13.28
CA GLN A 76 -17.29 2.15 -12.23
C GLN A 76 -17.86 1.54 -10.93
N ASP A 77 -18.81 0.61 -11.05
CA ASP A 77 -19.43 -0.02 -9.89
C ASP A 77 -18.45 -0.99 -9.23
N GLY A 78 -17.70 -1.79 -9.99
CA GLY A 78 -16.66 -2.68 -9.47
C GLY A 78 -15.53 -1.93 -8.75
N LEU A 79 -15.07 -0.81 -9.30
CA LEU A 79 -14.06 0.02 -8.63
C LEU A 79 -14.64 0.69 -7.37
N ALA A 80 -15.90 1.13 -7.39
CA ALA A 80 -16.58 1.66 -6.22
C ALA A 80 -16.69 0.61 -5.10
N ASP A 81 -16.99 -0.64 -5.47
CA ASP A 81 -17.05 -1.75 -4.52
C ASP A 81 -15.67 -2.07 -3.89
N VAL A 82 -14.59 -2.03 -4.66
CA VAL A 82 -13.22 -2.19 -4.13
C VAL A 82 -12.89 -1.09 -3.12
N VAL A 83 -13.14 0.18 -3.49
CA VAL A 83 -12.87 1.33 -2.60
C VAL A 83 -13.73 1.26 -1.34
N ALA A 84 -15.00 0.91 -1.48
CA ALA A 84 -15.91 0.76 -0.36
C ALA A 84 -15.50 -0.40 0.55
N THR A 85 -15.13 -1.56 -0.02
CA THR A 85 -14.63 -2.70 0.76
C THR A 85 -13.37 -2.33 1.53
N PHE A 86 -12.46 -1.58 0.91
CA PHE A 86 -11.26 -1.08 1.60
C PHE A 86 -11.64 -0.13 2.73
N PHE A 87 -12.51 0.86 2.48
CA PHE A 87 -12.96 1.80 3.51
C PHE A 87 -13.67 1.09 4.68
N ASP A 88 -14.62 0.18 4.39
CA ASP A 88 -15.34 -0.58 5.40
C ASP A 88 -14.39 -1.48 6.21
N THR A 89 -13.33 -2.00 5.56
CA THR A 89 -12.28 -2.79 6.22
C THR A 89 -11.52 -1.94 7.23
N ILE A 90 -11.02 -0.77 6.83
CA ILE A 90 -10.28 0.10 7.75
C ILE A 90 -11.19 0.71 8.83
N GLU A 91 -12.46 0.97 8.53
CA GLU A 91 -13.43 1.45 9.52
C GLU A 91 -13.72 0.40 10.59
N SER A 92 -13.80 -0.89 10.21
CA SER A 92 -14.08 -1.98 11.14
C SER A 92 -12.91 -2.36 12.04
N ARG A 93 -11.73 -1.77 11.84
CA ARG A 93 -10.53 -2.09 12.62
C ARG A 93 -10.69 -1.79 14.10
N GLN A 94 -10.54 -2.80 14.93
CA GLN A 94 -10.59 -2.73 16.40
C GLN A 94 -9.29 -3.18 17.06
N GLN A 95 -8.33 -3.65 16.27
CA GLN A 95 -7.05 -4.18 16.73
C GLN A 95 -5.90 -3.43 16.02
N PRO A 96 -4.70 -3.43 16.58
CA PRO A 96 -3.54 -2.76 15.98
C PRO A 96 -3.23 -3.22 14.55
N VAL A 97 -3.58 -4.47 14.22
CA VAL A 97 -3.34 -5.08 12.91
C VAL A 97 -4.63 -5.64 12.34
N LEU A 98 -5.03 -5.16 11.17
CA LEU A 98 -6.11 -5.73 10.37
C LEU A 98 -5.58 -6.06 8.97
N VAL A 99 -5.76 -7.31 8.55
CA VAL A 99 -5.43 -7.78 7.21
C VAL A 99 -6.67 -8.41 6.59
N LYS A 100 -6.95 -8.07 5.34
CA LYS A 100 -8.01 -8.63 4.50
C LYS A 100 -7.50 -8.96 3.13
N CYS A 101 -7.88 -10.11 2.62
CA CYS A 101 -7.62 -10.54 1.27
C CYS A 101 -8.95 -10.58 0.48
N LEU A 102 -9.03 -9.76 -0.55
CA LEU A 102 -10.19 -9.65 -1.44
C LEU A 102 -9.85 -10.29 -2.79
N PRO A 103 -10.40 -11.46 -3.14
CA PRO A 103 -10.18 -12.04 -4.44
C PRO A 103 -10.97 -11.30 -5.53
N LEU A 104 -10.29 -10.91 -6.60
CA LEU A 104 -10.87 -10.40 -7.84
C LEU A 104 -10.83 -11.53 -8.87
N VAL A 105 -11.85 -12.38 -8.85
CA VAL A 105 -11.86 -13.67 -9.56
C VAL A 105 -11.73 -13.48 -11.09
N GLU A 106 -12.41 -12.50 -11.64
CA GLU A 106 -12.39 -12.23 -13.09
C GLU A 106 -11.04 -11.72 -13.59
N GLN A 107 -10.28 -11.03 -12.72
CA GLN A 107 -8.95 -10.51 -13.00
C GLN A 107 -7.83 -11.50 -12.64
N HIS A 108 -8.16 -12.66 -12.06
CA HIS A 108 -7.20 -13.68 -11.57
C HIS A 108 -6.15 -13.13 -10.59
N VAL A 109 -6.53 -12.16 -9.77
CA VAL A 109 -5.68 -11.57 -8.74
C VAL A 109 -6.43 -11.46 -7.41
N SER A 110 -5.68 -11.19 -6.34
CA SER A 110 -6.25 -10.86 -5.03
C SER A 110 -5.68 -9.54 -4.53
N LEU A 111 -6.49 -8.75 -3.84
CA LEU A 111 -6.05 -7.54 -3.16
C LEU A 111 -5.83 -7.83 -1.69
N LEU A 112 -4.58 -7.75 -1.25
CA LEU A 112 -4.22 -7.81 0.16
C LEU A 112 -4.30 -6.39 0.73
N MET A 113 -5.28 -6.16 1.59
CA MET A 113 -5.59 -4.87 2.22
C MET A 113 -5.17 -4.92 3.68
N CYS A 114 -4.31 -4.00 4.10
CA CYS A 114 -3.80 -3.92 5.46
C CYS A 114 -4.08 -2.55 6.05
N ALA A 115 -4.55 -2.52 7.29
CA ALA A 115 -4.67 -1.34 8.13
C ALA A 115 -4.02 -1.63 9.47
N VAL A 116 -2.93 -0.93 9.78
CA VAL A 116 -2.07 -1.23 10.93
C VAL A 116 -1.70 0.05 11.66
N ASP A 117 -1.43 -0.02 12.96
CA ASP A 117 -0.81 1.08 13.69
C ASP A 117 0.54 1.39 13.04
N ASP A 118 0.86 2.68 12.87
CA ASP A 118 2.09 3.05 12.17
C ASP A 118 3.34 2.61 12.93
N ALA A 119 4.23 1.95 12.23
CA ALA A 119 5.54 1.52 12.76
C ALA A 119 6.59 1.51 11.62
N PRO A 120 7.89 1.62 11.96
CA PRO A 120 8.94 1.45 10.98
C PRO A 120 8.96 0.05 10.40
N TYR A 121 9.38 -0.08 9.13
CA TYR A 121 9.62 -1.34 8.42
C TYR A 121 8.38 -2.20 8.08
N LEU A 122 7.16 -1.73 8.29
CA LEU A 122 5.93 -2.49 7.98
C LEU A 122 5.89 -2.93 6.51
N PHE A 123 6.05 -1.97 5.60
CA PHE A 123 5.99 -2.24 4.16
C PHE A 123 7.14 -3.13 3.70
N ASP A 124 8.36 -2.85 4.13
CA ASP A 124 9.54 -3.66 3.77
C ASP A 124 9.38 -5.11 4.24
N SER A 125 8.88 -5.32 5.47
CA SER A 125 8.64 -6.66 6.03
C SER A 125 7.58 -7.42 5.26
N LEU A 126 6.49 -6.75 4.86
CA LEU A 126 5.47 -7.33 3.99
C LEU A 126 6.09 -7.78 2.65
N LEU A 127 6.89 -6.93 2.01
CA LEU A 127 7.50 -7.27 0.72
C LEU A 127 8.49 -8.45 0.84
N VAL A 128 9.27 -8.49 1.91
CA VAL A 128 10.17 -9.62 2.20
C VAL A 128 9.37 -10.92 2.38
N TYR A 129 8.25 -10.86 3.11
CA TYR A 129 7.36 -11.99 3.31
C TYR A 129 6.80 -12.48 1.96
N LEU A 130 6.15 -11.61 1.18
CA LEU A 130 5.55 -11.97 -0.13
C LEU A 130 6.59 -12.57 -1.08
N THR A 131 7.79 -11.99 -1.11
CA THR A 131 8.91 -12.49 -1.94
C THR A 131 9.36 -13.89 -1.50
N ARG A 132 9.44 -14.15 -0.18
CA ARG A 132 9.81 -15.48 0.35
C ARG A 132 8.76 -16.55 0.07
N GLN A 133 7.49 -16.15 0.03
CA GLN A 133 6.38 -17.03 -0.35
C GLN A 133 6.25 -17.22 -1.87
N HIS A 134 7.16 -16.63 -2.66
CA HIS A 134 7.12 -16.66 -4.13
C HIS A 134 5.80 -16.16 -4.72
N LEU A 135 5.13 -15.24 -4.03
CA LEU A 135 3.94 -14.56 -4.53
C LEU A 135 4.37 -13.40 -5.43
N ASP A 136 3.88 -13.40 -6.66
CA ASP A 136 3.99 -12.23 -7.53
C ASP A 136 3.12 -11.11 -6.94
N TRP A 137 3.71 -9.94 -6.76
CA TRP A 137 3.03 -8.80 -6.13
C TRP A 137 3.28 -7.50 -6.88
N GLN A 138 2.34 -6.58 -6.73
CA GLN A 138 2.43 -5.20 -7.21
C GLN A 138 1.85 -4.26 -6.16
N GLU A 139 2.60 -3.22 -5.81
CA GLU A 139 2.12 -2.17 -4.91
C GLU A 139 0.98 -1.39 -5.57
N ILE A 140 -0.12 -1.21 -4.83
CA ILE A 140 -1.24 -0.36 -5.22
C ILE A 140 -1.22 0.91 -4.41
N LEU A 141 -1.05 0.76 -3.10
CA LEU A 141 -1.25 1.83 -2.15
C LEU A 141 -0.37 1.62 -0.94
N HIS A 142 0.31 2.69 -0.54
CA HIS A 142 1.00 2.77 0.75
C HIS A 142 0.76 4.18 1.32
N LEU A 143 -0.16 4.32 2.25
CA LEU A 143 -0.53 5.58 2.88
C LEU A 143 -0.25 5.53 4.37
N ARG A 144 0.29 6.65 4.89
CA ARG A 144 0.42 6.92 6.31
C ARG A 144 -0.50 8.10 6.63
N LEU A 145 -1.50 7.87 7.47
CA LEU A 145 -2.56 8.84 7.74
C LEU A 145 -2.74 9.04 9.24
N ASN A 146 -3.25 10.22 9.60
CA ASN A 146 -3.86 10.47 10.90
C ASN A 146 -5.34 10.14 10.81
N VAL A 147 -5.81 9.26 11.68
CA VAL A 147 -7.17 8.74 11.68
C VAL A 147 -7.92 9.20 12.92
N GLU A 148 -8.87 10.09 12.72
CA GLU A 148 -9.77 10.52 13.79
C GLU A 148 -11.00 9.62 13.83
N ARG A 149 -11.25 8.99 14.99
CA ARG A 149 -12.38 8.08 15.20
C ARG A 149 -13.31 8.59 16.28
N ASP A 150 -14.62 8.47 16.05
CA ASP A 150 -15.66 8.64 17.07
C ASP A 150 -16.47 7.36 17.17
N GLN A 151 -16.57 6.81 18.40
CA GLN A 151 -17.25 5.54 18.69
C GLN A 151 -16.82 4.38 17.76
N GLY A 152 -15.53 4.34 17.39
CA GLY A 152 -14.94 3.34 16.50
C GLY A 152 -15.12 3.61 15.00
N LYS A 153 -15.90 4.63 14.62
CA LYS A 153 -16.07 5.02 13.21
C LYS A 153 -15.09 6.10 12.82
N ILE A 154 -14.61 6.02 11.59
CA ILE A 154 -13.73 7.04 11.02
C ILE A 154 -14.57 8.28 10.70
N ILE A 155 -14.23 9.41 11.31
CA ILE A 155 -14.85 10.72 11.03
C ILE A 155 -13.95 11.61 10.19
N ARG A 156 -12.63 11.36 10.22
CA ARG A 156 -11.66 12.13 9.45
C ARG A 156 -10.42 11.31 9.12
N LEU A 157 -9.91 11.51 7.91
CA LEU A 157 -8.62 11.01 7.45
C LEU A 157 -7.81 12.20 6.95
N ASN A 158 -6.60 12.38 7.45
CA ASN A 158 -5.70 13.45 7.03
C ASN A 158 -4.36 12.85 6.64
N ASP A 159 -3.76 13.39 5.57
CA ASP A 159 -2.38 13.09 5.24
C ASP A 159 -1.50 13.47 6.45
N ALA A 160 -0.70 12.54 6.93
CA ALA A 160 0.22 12.77 8.03
C ALA A 160 1.57 13.26 7.51
N ASP A 161 2.19 14.20 8.25
CA ASP A 161 3.64 14.34 8.15
C ASP A 161 4.30 13.01 8.53
N LEU A 162 5.38 12.63 7.86
CA LEU A 162 6.06 11.33 8.01
C LEU A 162 6.42 10.97 9.46
N SER A 163 6.40 11.94 10.38
CA SER A 163 6.76 11.76 11.80
C SER A 163 5.57 11.59 12.74
N ALA A 164 4.32 11.70 12.27
CA ALA A 164 3.14 11.79 13.13
C ALA A 164 1.94 10.99 12.62
N ALA A 165 2.16 9.98 11.76
CA ALA A 165 1.10 9.11 11.32
C ALA A 165 0.65 8.18 12.44
N ASP A 166 -0.67 7.99 12.57
CA ASP A 166 -1.26 7.06 13.54
C ASP A 166 -1.43 5.67 12.93
N GLU A 167 -1.78 5.63 11.65
CA GLU A 167 -2.09 4.40 10.94
C GLU A 167 -1.41 4.35 9.57
N THR A 168 -0.98 3.14 9.21
CA THR A 168 -0.48 2.82 7.87
C THR A 168 -1.49 1.92 7.15
N PHE A 169 -1.84 2.32 5.92
CA PHE A 169 -2.70 1.58 5.02
C PHE A 169 -1.89 1.10 3.83
N ILE A 170 -1.91 -0.22 3.62
CA ILE A 170 -1.20 -0.86 2.52
C ILE A 170 -2.21 -1.68 1.71
N VAL A 171 -2.18 -1.52 0.39
CA VAL A 171 -2.86 -2.43 -0.53
C VAL A 171 -1.84 -2.93 -1.53
N VAL A 172 -1.73 -4.25 -1.61
CA VAL A 172 -0.87 -4.95 -2.54
C VAL A 172 -1.73 -5.88 -3.38
N GLN A 173 -1.58 -5.82 -4.70
CA GLN A 173 -2.09 -6.85 -5.56
C GLN A 173 -1.14 -8.05 -5.53
N VAL A 174 -1.70 -9.22 -5.36
CA VAL A 174 -0.98 -10.50 -5.46
C VAL A 174 -1.65 -11.39 -6.50
N ALA A 175 -0.92 -12.35 -7.05
CA ALA A 175 -1.54 -13.40 -7.87
C ALA A 175 -2.68 -14.05 -7.10
N GLN A 176 -3.70 -14.56 -7.81
CA GLN A 176 -4.86 -15.18 -7.17
C GLN A 176 -4.42 -16.27 -6.19
N VAL A 177 -4.84 -16.15 -4.93
CA VAL A 177 -4.48 -17.05 -3.84
C VAL A 177 -5.68 -17.95 -3.50
N GLU A 178 -5.46 -19.27 -3.53
CA GLU A 178 -6.37 -20.22 -2.90
C GLU A 178 -6.07 -20.21 -1.39
N GLY A 179 -7.02 -19.83 -0.55
CA GLY A 179 -6.80 -19.77 0.90
C GLY A 179 -6.45 -18.37 1.43
N CYS A 180 -7.22 -17.38 1.04
CA CYS A 180 -7.07 -15.99 1.53
C CYS A 180 -6.97 -15.90 3.07
N ASN A 181 -7.66 -16.76 3.81
CA ASN A 181 -7.61 -16.74 5.28
C ASN A 181 -6.21 -17.07 5.84
N ASP A 182 -5.48 -17.99 5.20
CA ASP A 182 -4.13 -18.37 5.63
C ASP A 182 -3.17 -17.19 5.38
N LEU A 183 -3.27 -16.57 4.20
CA LEU A 183 -2.49 -15.37 3.86
C LEU A 183 -2.78 -14.20 4.82
N GLU A 184 -4.06 -13.99 5.18
CA GLU A 184 -4.45 -12.95 6.16
C GLU A 184 -3.79 -13.20 7.52
N GLN A 185 -3.76 -14.44 7.99
CA GLN A 185 -3.17 -14.80 9.29
C GLN A 185 -1.64 -14.68 9.28
N GLU A 186 -0.99 -15.15 8.23
CA GLU A 186 0.47 -15.10 8.10
C GLU A 186 0.97 -13.65 7.99
N VAL A 187 0.32 -12.81 7.18
CA VAL A 187 0.67 -11.39 7.07
C VAL A 187 0.38 -10.64 8.37
N ARG A 188 -0.70 -10.98 9.07
CA ARG A 188 -0.96 -10.44 10.41
C ARG A 188 0.19 -10.74 11.36
N ALA A 189 0.65 -11.99 11.41
CA ALA A 189 1.78 -12.39 12.25
C ALA A 189 3.05 -11.61 11.93
N VAL A 190 3.34 -11.34 10.65
CA VAL A 190 4.47 -10.51 10.24
C VAL A 190 4.36 -9.10 10.84
N PHE A 191 3.20 -8.45 10.78
CA PHE A 191 3.04 -7.11 11.34
C PHE A 191 3.08 -7.09 12.87
N GLU A 192 2.54 -8.12 13.53
CA GLU A 192 2.65 -8.26 14.99
C GLU A 192 4.10 -8.42 15.45
N GLU A 193 4.93 -9.16 14.69
CA GLU A 193 6.38 -9.27 14.94
C GLU A 193 7.09 -7.92 14.73
N VAL A 194 6.73 -7.16 13.69
CA VAL A 194 7.31 -5.83 13.44
C VAL A 194 6.99 -4.87 14.58
N HIS A 195 5.74 -4.85 15.08
CA HIS A 195 5.35 -4.02 16.22
C HIS A 195 6.11 -4.41 17.48
N ALA A 196 6.20 -5.71 17.80
CA ALA A 196 6.97 -6.16 18.95
C ALA A 196 8.45 -5.74 18.87
N PHE A 197 9.06 -5.82 17.68
CA PHE A 197 10.41 -5.34 17.45
C PHE A 197 10.53 -3.82 17.62
N ALA A 198 9.58 -3.05 17.07
CA ALA A 198 9.57 -1.60 17.19
C ALA A 198 9.44 -1.14 18.65
N ASP A 199 8.62 -1.80 19.44
CA ASP A 199 8.43 -1.53 20.87
C ASP A 199 9.68 -1.85 21.70
N ASP A 200 10.43 -2.89 21.35
CA ASP A 200 11.66 -3.28 22.03
C ASP A 200 12.88 -2.41 21.65
N THR A 201 12.85 -1.78 20.48
CA THR A 201 13.97 -1.02 19.93
C THR A 201 14.50 0.09 20.87
N PRO A 202 13.66 0.94 21.51
CA PRO A 202 14.15 1.96 22.43
C PRO A 202 14.93 1.39 23.62
N ALA A 203 14.45 0.27 24.18
CA ALA A 203 15.13 -0.39 25.29
C ALA A 203 16.46 -1.01 24.88
N LEU A 204 16.53 -1.59 23.66
CA LEU A 204 17.76 -2.12 23.08
C LEU A 204 18.79 -1.01 22.83
N MET A 205 18.38 0.12 22.25
CA MET A 205 19.25 1.28 22.00
C MET A 205 19.81 1.82 23.31
N GLN A 206 18.98 2.01 24.34
CA GLN A 206 19.43 2.45 25.66
C GLN A 206 20.47 1.50 26.27
N ARG A 207 20.33 0.19 26.09
CA ARG A 207 21.31 -0.81 26.54
C ARG A 207 22.62 -0.70 25.76
N CYS A 208 22.58 -0.47 24.46
CA CYS A 208 23.77 -0.25 23.64
C CYS A 208 24.55 0.99 24.12
N ASP A 209 23.86 2.11 24.35
CA ASP A 209 24.46 3.36 24.84
C ASP A 209 25.14 3.16 26.20
N THR A 210 24.63 2.29 27.07
CA THR A 210 25.24 1.98 28.37
C THR A 210 26.48 1.07 28.26
N LEU A 211 26.61 0.30 27.19
CA LEU A 211 27.72 -0.62 26.96
C LEU A 211 28.90 0.04 26.23
N GLU A 212 28.67 1.09 25.46
CA GLU A 212 29.72 1.80 24.71
C GLU A 212 30.86 2.31 25.59
N PRO A 213 30.64 2.95 26.76
CA PRO A 213 31.70 3.38 27.63
C PRO A 213 32.53 2.23 28.22
N LEU A 214 31.94 1.06 28.38
CA LEU A 214 32.63 -0.12 28.92
C LEU A 214 33.57 -0.75 27.87
N ALA A 215 33.17 -0.71 26.59
CA ALA A 215 34.01 -1.20 25.51
C ALA A 215 35.20 -0.26 25.20
N ALA A 216 35.04 1.04 25.40
CA ALA A 216 36.10 2.03 25.19
C ALA A 216 37.14 2.05 26.30
N SER A 217 36.91 1.40 27.45
CA SER A 217 37.79 1.33 28.60
C SER A 217 38.59 0.02 28.72
N SER A 218 38.48 -0.88 27.72
CA SER A 218 39.21 -2.14 27.62
C SER A 218 40.30 -2.07 26.55
#